data_132334b385e438761230bc9ee40e9b0a
#
_entry.id   132334b385e438761230bc9ee40e9b0a
#
_cell.length_a   1.000
_cell.length_b   1.000
_cell.length_c   1.000
_cell.angle_alpha   90.00
_cell.angle_beta   90.00
_cell.angle_gamma   90.00
#
_symmetry.space_group_name_H-M   'P 1'
#
loop_
_entity.id
_entity.type
_entity.pdbx_description
1 polymer ?
#
loop_
_entity_poly.entity_id
_entity_poly.type
_entity_poly.pdbx_seq_one_letter_code
_entity_poly.pdbx_strand_id
1 'polypeptide(L)'
;AYVGEPIEVSLVFYYRANARNLQPTLSPFANPDAFHTHKPEGQQGVKGPLEIVDGQQFNSHVFRTILIPKFAGSYQLDMATIVFYAITGQRNARDFFGRIVQEPVTERSIVASRPQTLTVLALPDKGRPPNFGGHIGQYQITASATPTEVNIGDPITLTVALTGPPYLDHVDLPALGKQANLAKLFKIPAERESGKVQGANKTFTQTIRALSEGVA
;
A
#
# COMPACT_ATOMS: atom_id res chain seq x y z
N ALA A 1 -8.49 -5.77 13.79
CA ALA A 1 -7.15 -5.33 13.41
C ALA A 1 -6.57 -4.42 14.49
N TYR A 2 -5.27 -4.17 14.45
CA TYR A 2 -4.58 -3.24 15.36
C TYR A 2 -4.17 -1.96 14.63
N VAL A 3 -3.90 -0.90 15.39
CA VAL A 3 -3.29 0.33 14.85
C VAL A 3 -1.96 -0.01 14.18
N GLY A 4 -1.74 0.47 12.96
CA GLY A 4 -0.54 0.22 12.17
C GLY A 4 -0.51 -1.12 11.42
N GLU A 5 -1.51 -1.99 11.61
CA GLU A 5 -1.61 -3.28 10.90
C GLU A 5 -2.12 -3.08 9.48
N PRO A 6 -1.40 -3.54 8.43
CA PRO A 6 -1.89 -3.51 7.07
C PRO A 6 -3.08 -4.46 6.88
N ILE A 7 -4.19 -3.93 6.40
CA ILE A 7 -5.44 -4.67 6.17
C ILE A 7 -5.74 -4.67 4.69
N GLU A 8 -5.77 -5.85 4.06
CA GLU A 8 -6.23 -5.96 2.69
C GLU A 8 -7.76 -5.88 2.64
N VAL A 9 -8.25 -4.94 1.86
CA VAL A 9 -9.68 -4.80 1.54
C VAL A 9 -9.89 -5.16 0.08
N SER A 10 -10.72 -6.13 -0.17
CA SER A 10 -11.04 -6.61 -1.51
C SER A 10 -12.49 -6.32 -1.86
N LEU A 11 -12.71 -5.70 -3.03
CA LEU A 11 -14.01 -5.60 -3.67
C LEU A 11 -14.08 -6.64 -4.79
N VAL A 12 -14.99 -7.61 -4.66
CA VAL A 12 -15.21 -8.63 -5.68
C VAL A 12 -16.49 -8.32 -6.44
N PHE A 13 -16.37 -8.14 -7.74
CA PHE A 13 -17.47 -7.90 -8.64
C PHE A 13 -17.81 -9.18 -9.43
N TYR A 14 -19.00 -9.71 -9.20
CA TYR A 14 -19.53 -10.87 -9.92
C TYR A 14 -20.45 -10.43 -11.04
N TYR A 15 -20.30 -11.00 -12.23
CA TYR A 15 -21.11 -10.66 -13.39
C TYR A 15 -21.32 -11.84 -14.34
N ARG A 16 -22.46 -11.86 -15.03
CA ARG A 16 -22.81 -12.89 -16.01
C ARG A 16 -22.65 -12.43 -17.45
N ALA A 17 -22.97 -11.16 -17.71
CA ALA A 17 -22.88 -10.56 -19.03
C ALA A 17 -21.46 -10.05 -19.31
N ASN A 18 -21.15 -9.80 -20.58
CA ASN A 18 -19.92 -9.11 -20.94
C ASN A 18 -19.92 -7.67 -20.41
N ALA A 19 -19.29 -7.47 -19.27
CA ALA A 19 -19.09 -6.17 -18.68
C ALA A 19 -17.78 -5.56 -19.21
N ARG A 20 -17.84 -4.26 -19.56
CA ARG A 20 -16.70 -3.49 -20.05
C ARG A 20 -16.52 -2.24 -19.22
N ASN A 21 -15.31 -1.68 -19.23
CA ASN A 21 -15.01 -0.40 -18.59
C ASN A 21 -15.36 -0.37 -17.09
N LEU A 22 -14.86 -1.34 -16.35
CA LEU A 22 -15.07 -1.44 -14.91
C LEU A 22 -14.36 -0.28 -14.21
N GLN A 23 -15.13 0.59 -13.57
CA GLN A 23 -14.62 1.75 -12.83
C GLN A 23 -15.02 1.62 -11.35
N PRO A 24 -14.16 1.04 -10.50
CA PRO A 24 -14.44 0.94 -9.09
C PRO A 24 -14.19 2.28 -8.39
N THR A 25 -15.09 2.63 -7.49
CA THR A 25 -14.91 3.71 -6.54
C THR A 25 -14.75 3.10 -5.16
N LEU A 26 -13.49 2.97 -4.72
CA LEU A 26 -13.12 2.49 -3.40
C LEU A 26 -12.84 3.67 -2.45
N SER A 27 -13.05 4.89 -2.92
CA SER A 27 -12.70 6.14 -2.26
C SER A 27 -13.37 6.38 -0.90
N PRO A 28 -14.62 5.93 -0.66
CA PRO A 28 -15.24 6.12 0.64
C PRO A 28 -14.58 5.31 1.76
N PHE A 29 -13.77 4.28 1.44
CA PHE A 29 -13.09 3.47 2.45
C PHE A 29 -11.94 4.18 3.15
N ALA A 30 -11.40 5.22 2.54
CA ALA A 30 -10.19 5.83 3.04
C ALA A 30 -10.49 7.25 3.51
N ASN A 31 -10.96 7.39 4.74
CA ASN A 31 -10.76 8.64 5.46
C ASN A 31 -9.24 8.85 5.60
N PRO A 32 -8.61 9.81 4.89
CA PRO A 32 -7.16 10.00 4.92
C PRO A 32 -6.67 10.40 6.31
N ASP A 33 -7.54 10.92 7.17
CA ASP A 33 -7.20 11.25 8.54
C ASP A 33 -7.08 10.00 9.42
N ALA A 34 -7.85 8.94 9.11
CA ALA A 34 -7.88 7.70 9.89
C ALA A 34 -6.97 6.60 9.35
N PHE A 35 -6.66 6.61 8.05
CA PHE A 35 -5.92 5.54 7.38
C PHE A 35 -4.82 6.08 6.48
N HIS A 36 -3.69 5.37 6.42
CA HIS A 36 -2.85 5.38 5.24
C HIS A 36 -3.44 4.38 4.24
N THR A 37 -3.52 4.78 2.99
CA THR A 37 -4.07 3.93 1.92
C THR A 37 -2.99 3.63 0.90
N HIS A 38 -2.81 2.36 0.59
CA HIS A 38 -1.95 1.95 -0.51
C HIS A 38 -2.79 1.25 -1.58
N LYS A 39 -2.61 1.70 -2.82
CA LYS A 39 -3.23 1.05 -3.99
C LYS A 39 -2.20 0.11 -4.60
N PRO A 40 -2.46 -1.20 -4.65
CA PRO A 40 -1.58 -2.13 -5.35
C PRO A 40 -1.41 -1.72 -6.82
N GLU A 41 -0.27 -2.00 -7.40
CA GLU A 41 -0.01 -1.76 -8.81
C GLU A 41 -1.09 -2.44 -9.67
N GLY A 42 -1.63 -1.69 -10.65
CA GLY A 42 -2.74 -2.11 -11.47
C GLY A 42 -4.08 -1.66 -10.90
N GLN A 43 -4.50 -0.44 -11.26
CA GLN A 43 -5.80 0.12 -10.85
C GLN A 43 -7.00 -0.63 -11.47
N GLN A 44 -6.75 -1.50 -12.45
CA GLN A 44 -7.76 -2.37 -13.04
C GLN A 44 -7.78 -3.68 -12.28
N GLY A 45 -8.96 -4.09 -11.82
CA GLY A 45 -9.13 -5.33 -11.09
C GLY A 45 -8.60 -6.52 -11.87
N VAL A 46 -8.03 -7.46 -11.16
CA VAL A 46 -7.55 -8.71 -11.74
C VAL A 46 -8.77 -9.60 -12.00
N LYS A 47 -8.82 -10.22 -13.18
CA LYS A 47 -9.82 -11.24 -13.48
C LYS A 47 -9.64 -12.39 -12.50
N GLY A 48 -10.66 -12.64 -11.69
CA GLY A 48 -10.69 -13.75 -10.75
C GLY A 48 -11.14 -15.06 -11.41
N PRO A 49 -11.20 -16.14 -10.64
CA PRO A 49 -11.73 -17.40 -11.10
C PRO A 49 -13.22 -17.30 -11.43
N LEU A 50 -13.74 -18.30 -12.16
CA LEU A 50 -15.17 -18.51 -12.29
C LEU A 50 -15.72 -18.98 -10.95
N GLU A 51 -16.77 -18.34 -10.50
CA GLU A 51 -17.40 -18.63 -9.20
C GLU A 51 -18.81 -19.17 -9.41
N ILE A 52 -19.22 -20.12 -8.58
CA ILE A 52 -20.58 -20.64 -8.55
C ILE A 52 -21.28 -20.03 -7.35
N VAL A 53 -22.27 -19.17 -7.59
CA VAL A 53 -23.11 -18.55 -6.57
C VAL A 53 -24.56 -19.00 -6.81
N ASP A 54 -25.17 -19.62 -5.81
CA ASP A 54 -26.54 -20.16 -5.88
C ASP A 54 -26.76 -21.07 -7.10
N GLY A 55 -25.79 -21.93 -7.42
CA GLY A 55 -25.83 -22.86 -8.54
C GLY A 55 -25.63 -22.23 -9.92
N GLN A 56 -25.31 -20.95 -9.99
CA GLN A 56 -25.09 -20.21 -11.24
C GLN A 56 -23.65 -19.75 -11.37
N GLN A 57 -23.09 -19.85 -12.57
CA GLN A 57 -21.71 -19.47 -12.84
C GLN A 57 -21.57 -17.97 -13.13
N PHE A 58 -20.60 -17.34 -12.46
CA PHE A 58 -20.26 -15.94 -12.62
C PHE A 58 -18.80 -15.76 -12.97
N ASN A 59 -18.50 -14.77 -13.80
CA ASN A 59 -17.17 -14.20 -13.90
C ASN A 59 -16.92 -13.29 -12.70
N SER A 60 -15.67 -13.13 -12.29
CA SER A 60 -15.32 -12.22 -11.22
C SER A 60 -14.18 -11.28 -11.60
N HIS A 61 -14.19 -10.07 -11.02
CA HIS A 61 -13.05 -9.15 -10.98
C HIS A 61 -12.81 -8.74 -9.54
N VAL A 62 -11.54 -8.76 -9.13
CA VAL A 62 -11.13 -8.44 -7.76
C VAL A 62 -10.32 -7.15 -7.78
N PHE A 63 -10.77 -6.17 -7.03
CA PHE A 63 -10.09 -4.89 -6.80
C PHE A 63 -9.59 -4.89 -5.36
N ARG A 64 -8.29 -4.58 -5.15
CA ARG A 64 -7.68 -4.61 -3.83
C ARG A 64 -7.18 -3.23 -3.45
N THR A 65 -7.28 -2.92 -2.17
CA THR A 65 -6.62 -1.79 -1.53
C THR A 65 -6.13 -2.22 -0.17
N ILE A 66 -5.15 -1.51 0.37
CA ILE A 66 -4.66 -1.76 1.71
C ILE A 66 -4.87 -0.52 2.54
N LEU A 67 -5.47 -0.74 3.70
CA LEU A 67 -5.70 0.27 4.71
C LEU A 67 -4.75 0.00 5.88
N ILE A 68 -4.09 1.04 6.36
CA ILE A 68 -3.26 0.99 7.57
C ILE A 68 -3.85 1.99 8.56
N PRO A 69 -4.53 1.51 9.63
CA PRO A 69 -5.17 2.39 10.58
C PRO A 69 -4.17 3.22 11.37
N LYS A 70 -4.45 4.51 11.54
CA LYS A 70 -3.65 5.43 12.33
C LYS A 70 -4.05 5.45 13.80
N PHE A 71 -5.31 5.19 14.12
CA PHE A 71 -5.89 5.26 15.46
C PHE A 71 -6.80 4.08 15.74
N ALA A 72 -6.95 3.73 17.01
CA ALA A 72 -7.93 2.75 17.46
C ALA A 72 -9.35 3.34 17.39
N GLY A 73 -10.33 2.50 17.07
CA GLY A 73 -11.72 2.92 16.98
C GLY A 73 -12.56 1.97 16.13
N SER A 74 -13.83 2.31 15.97
CA SER A 74 -14.76 1.63 15.08
C SER A 74 -15.01 2.53 13.86
N TYR A 75 -14.72 2.02 12.68
CA TYR A 75 -14.82 2.75 11.42
C TYR A 75 -15.89 2.13 10.53
N GLN A 76 -16.82 2.95 10.09
CA GLN A 76 -17.78 2.57 9.06
C GLN A 76 -17.08 2.67 7.69
N LEU A 77 -16.93 1.54 7.02
CA LEU A 77 -16.52 1.50 5.63
C LEU A 77 -17.76 1.60 4.77
N ASP A 78 -17.90 2.74 4.09
CA ASP A 78 -19.06 3.01 3.24
C ASP A 78 -19.15 2.06 2.04
N MET A 79 -20.26 2.12 1.30
CA MET A 79 -20.47 1.31 0.12
C MET A 79 -19.43 1.62 -0.97
N ALA A 80 -18.74 0.60 -1.45
CA ALA A 80 -18.00 0.69 -2.69
C ALA A 80 -18.93 0.59 -3.88
N THR A 81 -18.64 1.29 -4.96
CA THR A 81 -19.44 1.24 -6.18
C THR A 81 -18.57 0.82 -7.37
N ILE A 82 -19.19 0.10 -8.31
CA ILE A 82 -18.62 -0.16 -9.63
C ILE A 82 -19.57 0.37 -10.68
N VAL A 83 -19.05 1.27 -11.51
CA VAL A 83 -19.68 1.68 -12.76
C VAL A 83 -19.13 0.80 -13.87
N PHE A 84 -20.00 0.26 -14.70
CA PHE A 84 -19.61 -0.57 -15.83
C PHE A 84 -20.61 -0.41 -16.98
N TYR A 85 -20.21 -0.89 -18.17
CA TYR A 85 -21.07 -0.95 -19.34
C TYR A 85 -21.39 -2.42 -19.64
N ALA A 86 -22.67 -2.78 -19.48
CA ALA A 86 -23.19 -4.10 -19.87
C ALA A 86 -23.50 -4.12 -21.35
N ILE A 87 -23.09 -5.17 -22.07
CA ILE A 87 -23.52 -5.38 -23.46
C ILE A 87 -24.89 -6.01 -23.39
N THR A 88 -25.92 -5.27 -23.82
CA THR A 88 -27.33 -5.67 -23.80
C THR A 88 -27.84 -6.18 -25.15
N GLY A 89 -27.07 -6.00 -26.22
CA GLY A 89 -27.45 -6.44 -27.56
C GLY A 89 -26.38 -6.11 -28.60
N GLN A 90 -26.79 -6.28 -29.86
CA GLN A 90 -25.99 -5.90 -31.04
C GLN A 90 -26.87 -5.12 -31.99
N ARG A 91 -26.30 -4.15 -32.67
CA ARG A 91 -26.96 -3.40 -33.74
C ARG A 91 -26.14 -3.44 -35.04
N ASN A 92 -26.79 -3.38 -36.16
CA ASN A 92 -26.13 -3.19 -37.43
C ASN A 92 -25.65 -1.73 -37.56
N ALA A 93 -24.37 -1.52 -37.80
CA ALA A 93 -23.78 -0.24 -38.09
C ALA A 93 -23.01 -0.33 -39.41
N ARG A 94 -22.60 0.81 -39.98
CA ARG A 94 -21.72 0.84 -41.13
C ARG A 94 -20.36 1.33 -40.73
N ASP A 95 -19.32 0.59 -41.13
CA ASP A 95 -17.93 1.03 -40.94
C ASP A 95 -17.60 2.20 -41.92
N PHE A 96 -16.39 2.72 -41.80
CA PHE A 96 -15.89 3.81 -42.67
C PHE A 96 -15.93 3.46 -44.16
N PHE A 97 -15.89 2.18 -44.51
CA PHE A 97 -15.97 1.69 -45.89
C PHE A 97 -17.40 1.32 -46.33
N GLY A 98 -18.41 1.65 -45.53
CA GLY A 98 -19.81 1.38 -45.82
C GLY A 98 -20.25 -0.07 -45.62
N ARG A 99 -19.41 -0.96 -45.07
CA ARG A 99 -19.71 -2.36 -44.78
C ARG A 99 -20.58 -2.46 -43.52
N ILE A 100 -21.53 -3.37 -43.53
CA ILE A 100 -22.37 -3.65 -42.36
C ILE A 100 -21.50 -4.40 -41.33
N VAL A 101 -21.41 -3.85 -40.16
CA VAL A 101 -20.71 -4.42 -39.00
C VAL A 101 -21.66 -4.51 -37.80
N GLN A 102 -21.44 -5.49 -36.93
CA GLN A 102 -22.21 -5.64 -35.69
C GLN A 102 -21.52 -4.81 -34.58
N GLU A 103 -22.20 -3.78 -34.11
CA GLU A 103 -21.76 -3.00 -32.97
C GLU A 103 -22.50 -3.43 -31.69
N PRO A 104 -21.79 -3.61 -30.57
CA PRO A 104 -22.42 -3.89 -29.29
C PRO A 104 -23.23 -2.68 -28.82
N VAL A 105 -24.48 -2.94 -28.41
CA VAL A 105 -25.26 -1.98 -27.65
C VAL A 105 -24.89 -2.12 -26.18
N THR A 106 -24.48 -1.01 -25.56
CA THR A 106 -24.07 -1.02 -24.17
C THR A 106 -24.95 -0.11 -23.34
N GLU A 107 -25.23 -0.56 -22.11
CA GLU A 107 -25.96 0.20 -21.10
C GLU A 107 -25.06 0.45 -19.88
N ARG A 108 -25.05 1.70 -19.41
CA ARG A 108 -24.31 2.06 -18.20
C ARG A 108 -25.06 1.59 -16.97
N SER A 109 -24.38 0.81 -16.15
CA SER A 109 -24.93 0.24 -14.92
C SER A 109 -24.04 0.59 -13.72
N ILE A 110 -24.63 0.67 -12.55
CA ILE A 110 -23.94 0.92 -11.28
C ILE A 110 -24.39 -0.13 -10.28
N VAL A 111 -23.45 -0.75 -9.58
CA VAL A 111 -23.70 -1.62 -8.44
C VAL A 111 -22.93 -1.14 -7.23
N ALA A 112 -23.47 -1.39 -6.06
CA ALA A 112 -22.86 -1.02 -4.79
C ALA A 112 -22.68 -2.23 -3.88
N SER A 113 -21.61 -2.24 -3.11
CA SER A 113 -21.42 -3.22 -2.02
C SER A 113 -22.28 -2.88 -0.81
N ARG A 114 -22.31 -3.77 0.15
CA ARG A 114 -22.83 -3.45 1.48
C ARG A 114 -21.77 -2.71 2.28
N PRO A 115 -22.17 -1.77 3.17
CA PRO A 115 -21.24 -1.15 4.09
C PRO A 115 -20.69 -2.19 5.08
N GLN A 116 -19.47 -1.98 5.56
CA GLN A 116 -18.79 -2.86 6.51
C GLN A 116 -18.29 -2.04 7.70
N THR A 117 -18.19 -2.68 8.86
CA THR A 117 -17.59 -2.05 10.05
C THR A 117 -16.23 -2.67 10.31
N LEU A 118 -15.22 -1.83 10.42
CA LEU A 118 -13.86 -2.21 10.79
C LEU A 118 -13.57 -1.78 12.23
N THR A 119 -13.30 -2.74 13.11
CA THR A 119 -12.85 -2.46 14.47
C THR A 119 -11.33 -2.53 14.54
N VAL A 120 -10.71 -1.43 14.98
CA VAL A 120 -9.27 -1.28 15.17
C VAL A 120 -8.96 -1.17 16.65
N LEU A 121 -8.13 -2.05 17.14
CA LEU A 121 -7.70 -2.13 18.55
C LEU A 121 -6.42 -1.31 18.77
N ALA A 122 -6.29 -0.72 19.96
CA ALA A 122 -5.03 -0.14 20.39
C ALA A 122 -3.97 -1.24 20.58
N LEU A 123 -2.70 -0.87 20.35
CA LEU A 123 -1.59 -1.77 20.61
C LEU A 123 -1.44 -1.99 22.12
N PRO A 124 -1.15 -3.24 22.58
CA PRO A 124 -0.87 -3.52 23.98
C PRO A 124 0.29 -2.66 24.52
N ASP A 125 0.12 -2.13 25.72
CA ASP A 125 1.17 -1.35 26.39
C ASP A 125 2.19 -2.23 27.10
N LYS A 126 1.78 -3.41 27.54
CA LYS A 126 2.64 -4.35 28.29
C LYS A 126 3.75 -4.87 27.41
N GLY A 127 5.00 -4.62 27.83
CA GLY A 127 6.20 -5.06 27.12
C GLY A 127 6.61 -4.16 25.94
N ARG A 128 5.97 -3.01 25.76
CA ARG A 128 6.30 -2.05 24.70
C ARG A 128 7.63 -1.36 25.00
N PRO A 129 8.64 -1.42 24.10
CA PRO A 129 9.87 -0.67 24.27
C PRO A 129 9.61 0.86 24.26
N PRO A 130 10.39 1.66 25.00
CA PRO A 130 10.16 3.12 25.07
C PRO A 130 10.34 3.85 23.72
N ASN A 131 11.07 3.26 22.79
CA ASN A 131 11.32 3.80 21.44
C ASN A 131 10.55 3.03 20.34
N PHE A 132 9.46 2.36 20.69
CA PHE A 132 8.66 1.63 19.72
C PHE A 132 7.99 2.58 18.71
N GLY A 133 8.27 2.38 17.42
CA GLY A 133 7.80 3.24 16.32
C GLY A 133 6.36 2.98 15.83
N GLY A 134 5.64 2.02 16.42
CA GLY A 134 4.25 1.71 16.02
C GLY A 134 4.13 0.79 14.80
N HIS A 135 5.21 0.28 14.27
CA HIS A 135 5.20 -0.59 13.10
C HIS A 135 4.94 -2.04 13.49
N ILE A 136 3.96 -2.67 12.83
CA ILE A 136 3.56 -4.06 13.05
C ILE A 136 3.94 -4.89 11.84
N GLY A 137 4.55 -6.05 12.08
CA GLY A 137 4.96 -6.99 11.06
C GLY A 137 6.30 -7.62 11.34
N GLN A 138 6.74 -8.45 10.43
CA GLN A 138 8.09 -9.02 10.47
C GLN A 138 8.98 -8.17 9.57
N TYR A 139 10.05 -7.63 10.18
CA TYR A 139 11.00 -6.78 9.49
C TYR A 139 12.40 -7.38 9.60
N GLN A 140 13.17 -7.25 8.52
CA GLN A 140 14.60 -7.50 8.52
C GLN A 140 15.33 -6.19 8.25
N ILE A 141 16.37 -5.91 9.02
CA ILE A 141 17.19 -4.73 8.87
C ILE A 141 18.62 -5.17 8.58
N THR A 142 19.24 -4.54 7.58
CA THR A 142 20.67 -4.63 7.30
C THR A 142 21.25 -3.22 7.24
N ALA A 143 22.49 -3.07 7.71
CA ALA A 143 23.19 -1.80 7.63
C ALA A 143 24.60 -2.02 7.09
N SER A 144 25.07 -1.07 6.29
CA SER A 144 26.43 -1.02 5.77
C SER A 144 26.94 0.41 5.73
N ALA A 145 28.23 0.58 5.87
CA ALA A 145 28.90 1.87 5.80
C ALA A 145 30.02 1.84 4.76
N THR A 146 30.15 2.90 3.98
CA THR A 146 31.18 3.02 2.94
C THR A 146 31.62 4.49 2.80
N PRO A 147 32.95 4.75 2.78
CA PRO A 147 34.06 3.85 3.02
C PRO A 147 34.19 3.48 4.51
N THR A 148 34.91 2.39 4.82
CA THR A 148 35.19 1.93 6.21
C THR A 148 36.48 2.46 6.77
N GLU A 149 37.41 2.89 5.90
CA GLU A 149 38.67 3.51 6.27
C GLU A 149 38.65 4.98 5.86
N VAL A 150 38.67 5.89 6.83
CA VAL A 150 38.55 7.34 6.62
C VAL A 150 39.37 8.11 7.69
N ASN A 151 39.70 9.37 7.41
CA ASN A 151 40.19 10.28 8.44
C ASN A 151 39.02 10.81 9.27
N ILE A 152 39.35 11.32 10.49
CA ILE A 152 38.34 11.99 11.33
C ILE A 152 37.69 13.12 10.57
N GLY A 153 36.36 13.12 10.56
CA GLY A 153 35.55 14.13 9.88
C GLY A 153 35.26 13.87 8.43
N ASP A 154 35.88 12.90 7.78
CA ASP A 154 35.52 12.52 6.41
C ASP A 154 34.10 11.92 6.32
N PRO A 155 33.44 12.08 5.19
CA PRO A 155 32.07 11.55 5.01
C PRO A 155 32.06 10.04 4.84
N ILE A 156 31.17 9.37 5.57
CA ILE A 156 30.87 7.96 5.47
C ILE A 156 29.38 7.87 5.07
N THR A 157 29.05 7.12 4.05
CA THR A 157 27.66 6.83 3.68
C THR A 157 27.20 5.61 4.45
N LEU A 158 26.29 5.81 5.39
CA LEU A 158 25.55 4.74 6.05
C LEU A 158 24.32 4.40 5.21
N THR A 159 24.20 3.14 4.82
CA THR A 159 23.03 2.61 4.12
C THR A 159 22.31 1.65 5.04
N VAL A 160 21.02 1.89 5.27
CA VAL A 160 20.15 1.01 6.04
C VAL A 160 19.07 0.48 5.10
N ALA A 161 19.03 -0.83 4.90
CA ALA A 161 18.00 -1.49 4.12
C ALA A 161 17.04 -2.22 5.05
N LEU A 162 15.76 -1.94 4.85
CA LEU A 162 14.63 -2.53 5.57
C LEU A 162 13.83 -3.39 4.59
N THR A 163 13.65 -4.66 4.92
CA THR A 163 12.73 -5.58 4.24
C THR A 163 11.60 -5.89 5.20
N GLY A 164 10.36 -5.87 4.72
CA GLY A 164 9.20 -6.05 5.60
C GLY A 164 7.91 -6.31 4.83
N PRO A 165 6.77 -6.15 5.50
CA PRO A 165 5.48 -6.23 4.85
C PRO A 165 5.41 -5.29 3.63
N PRO A 166 4.61 -5.60 2.62
CA PRO A 166 4.35 -4.65 1.55
C PRO A 166 3.90 -3.31 2.14
N TYR A 167 4.20 -2.17 1.44
CA TYR A 167 3.77 -0.81 1.86
C TYR A 167 4.66 -0.16 2.92
N LEU A 168 5.95 -0.12 2.65
CA LEU A 168 6.95 0.50 3.51
C LEU A 168 7.00 2.03 3.40
N ASP A 169 6.13 2.67 2.59
CA ASP A 169 6.16 4.13 2.38
C ASP A 169 6.03 4.92 3.68
N HIS A 170 5.22 4.41 4.62
CA HIS A 170 4.95 5.05 5.91
C HIS A 170 5.99 4.69 7.01
N VAL A 171 6.95 3.82 6.71
CA VAL A 171 7.99 3.43 7.67
C VAL A 171 9.18 4.36 7.55
N ASP A 172 9.49 5.08 8.60
CA ASP A 172 10.64 5.98 8.65
C ASP A 172 11.75 5.44 9.56
N LEU A 173 12.99 5.77 9.18
CA LEU A 173 14.13 5.49 10.04
C LEU A 173 14.08 6.41 11.27
N PRO A 174 14.27 5.90 12.49
CA PRO A 174 14.37 6.75 13.68
C PRO A 174 15.56 7.72 13.55
N ALA A 175 15.49 8.86 14.25
CA ALA A 175 16.55 9.83 14.23
C ALA A 175 17.84 9.23 14.83
N LEU A 176 18.80 8.81 13.98
CA LEU A 176 20.03 8.14 14.39
C LEU A 176 20.87 9.02 15.33
N GLY A 177 20.87 10.34 15.14
CA GLY A 177 21.55 11.30 16.02
C GLY A 177 21.00 11.39 17.44
N LYS A 178 19.81 10.83 17.71
CA LYS A 178 19.24 10.70 19.06
C LYS A 178 19.66 9.40 19.77
N GLN A 179 20.30 8.48 19.05
CA GLN A 179 20.82 7.25 19.63
C GLN A 179 22.15 7.54 20.30
N ALA A 180 22.20 7.50 21.65
CA ALA A 180 23.36 7.92 22.44
C ALA A 180 24.68 7.23 22.04
N ASN A 181 24.60 5.96 21.63
CA ASN A 181 25.79 5.20 21.22
C ASN A 181 26.36 5.70 19.89
N LEU A 182 25.48 5.98 18.90
CA LEU A 182 25.91 6.51 17.61
C LEU A 182 26.35 7.97 17.71
N ALA A 183 25.62 8.80 18.46
CA ALA A 183 25.94 10.22 18.62
C ALA A 183 27.24 10.50 19.33
N LYS A 184 27.76 9.56 20.13
CA LYS A 184 29.09 9.65 20.77
C LYS A 184 30.25 9.43 19.79
N LEU A 185 30.03 8.60 18.78
CA LEU A 185 31.07 8.13 17.86
C LEU A 185 31.03 8.88 16.53
N PHE A 186 29.83 9.33 16.13
CA PHE A 186 29.63 9.96 14.84
C PHE A 186 28.86 11.28 14.94
N LYS A 187 29.30 12.25 14.16
CA LYS A 187 28.47 13.44 13.83
C LYS A 187 27.43 13.04 12.77
N ILE A 188 26.17 13.11 13.16
CA ILE A 188 25.05 12.72 12.31
C ILE A 188 24.18 13.97 12.07
N PRO A 189 24.01 14.44 10.81
CA PRO A 189 23.12 15.55 10.47
C PRO A 189 21.67 15.25 10.89
N ALA A 190 20.95 16.30 11.26
CA ALA A 190 19.53 16.18 11.60
C ALA A 190 18.65 15.95 10.35
N GLU A 191 19.11 16.44 9.21
CA GLU A 191 18.45 16.26 7.93
C GLU A 191 18.57 14.81 7.47
N ARG A 192 17.45 14.24 7.04
CA ARG A 192 17.34 12.87 6.57
C ARG A 192 16.72 12.86 5.18
N GLU A 193 17.24 12.03 4.30
CA GLU A 193 16.54 11.71 3.08
C GLU A 193 15.41 10.72 3.35
N SER A 194 14.27 10.92 2.69
CA SER A 194 13.21 9.92 2.68
C SER A 194 13.73 8.64 2.03
N GLY A 195 13.50 7.49 2.66
CA GLY A 195 13.93 6.22 2.11
C GLY A 195 13.26 5.92 0.77
N LYS A 196 13.97 5.23 -0.12
CA LYS A 196 13.47 4.79 -1.43
C LYS A 196 12.86 3.41 -1.31
N VAL A 197 11.58 3.28 -1.69
CA VAL A 197 10.85 2.00 -1.69
C VAL A 197 10.99 1.33 -3.06
N GLN A 198 11.33 0.03 -3.05
CA GLN A 198 11.36 -0.84 -4.22
C GLN A 198 10.78 -2.21 -3.83
N GLY A 199 9.53 -2.46 -4.18
CA GLY A 199 8.81 -3.67 -3.77
C GLY A 199 8.70 -3.79 -2.24
N ALA A 200 9.20 -4.90 -1.68
CA ALA A 200 9.22 -5.15 -0.24
C ALA A 200 10.46 -4.58 0.49
N ASN A 201 11.26 -3.75 -0.19
CA ASN A 201 12.47 -3.17 0.38
C ASN A 201 12.36 -1.65 0.45
N LYS A 202 12.83 -1.06 1.56
CA LYS A 202 13.04 0.38 1.69
C LYS A 202 14.48 0.64 2.08
N THR A 203 15.18 1.47 1.32
CA THR A 203 16.59 1.80 1.55
C THR A 203 16.71 3.25 1.98
N PHE A 204 17.39 3.48 3.08
CA PHE A 204 17.72 4.79 3.62
C PHE A 204 19.22 5.03 3.50
N THR A 205 19.60 6.25 3.15
CA THR A 205 21.01 6.69 3.13
C THR A 205 21.18 7.88 4.07
N GLN A 206 22.26 7.88 4.82
CA GLN A 206 22.59 8.95 5.76
C GLN A 206 24.10 9.17 5.74
N THR A 207 24.54 10.40 5.50
CA THR A 207 25.97 10.74 5.67
C THR A 207 26.27 10.92 7.15
N ILE A 208 27.29 10.22 7.63
CA ILE A 208 27.82 10.34 9.00
C ILE A 208 29.33 10.66 8.94
N ARG A 209 29.90 11.15 10.02
CA ARG A 209 31.35 11.47 10.10
C ARG A 209 31.92 11.00 11.43
N ALA A 210 33.03 10.28 11.41
CA ALA A 210 33.71 9.84 12.64
C ALA A 210 34.19 11.02 13.46
N LEU A 211 34.02 10.96 14.80
CA LEU A 211 34.48 11.98 15.75
C LEU A 211 35.82 11.66 16.35
N SER A 212 36.26 10.39 16.30
CA SER A 212 37.53 9.94 16.84
C SER A 212 38.08 8.78 16.00
N GLU A 213 39.38 8.46 16.23
CA GLU A 213 40.01 7.29 15.64
C GLU A 213 39.50 5.98 16.27
N GLY A 214 39.60 4.86 15.50
CA GLY A 214 39.29 3.53 16.01
C GLY A 214 37.79 3.27 16.19
N VAL A 215 36.92 4.05 15.52
CA VAL A 215 35.48 3.82 15.49
C VAL A 215 35.19 2.81 14.38
N ALA A 216 34.84 1.57 14.77
CA ALA A 216 34.43 0.49 13.86
C ALA A 216 32.94 0.20 13.98
#